data_c81700c975c207d047cca1dcff680768
#
_entry.id   c81700c975c207d047cca1dcff680768
#
_cell.length_a   1.000
_cell.length_b   1.000
_cell.length_c   1.000
_cell.angle_alpha   90.00
_cell.angle_beta   90.00
_cell.angle_gamma   90.00
#
_symmetry.space_group_name_H-M   'P 1'
#
loop_
_entity.id
_entity.type
_entity.pdbx_description
1 polymer ?
#
loop_
_entity_poly.entity_id
_entity_poly.type
_entity_poly.pdbx_seq_one_letter_code
_entity_poly.pdbx_strand_id
1 'polypeptide(L)'
;MSAPAPECQVAVFDLDGTLLRGDCSARFVRELIFRDWYRAAAVLAFAPVLGTMLFLPIARRYALTAVLWLATAGLPPARFQVLVDEFVAGHAAEANQIPVVLDRLRAHLGAGDRVVIATGCVEPLATAVCRVLGLQPVEVLAARLRQGRNFVGPSRACRMWSALPAATGPASYGIEKVRRLTAAGITLPVAYAYTDSVADLPLLLAATHRFVVDPAPRRLRRIRVLAGPDCTALRSRPGEDLRV
;
A
#
# COMPACT_ATOMS: atom_id res chain seq x y z
N MET A 1 -13.38 -17.01 -38.77
CA MET A 1 -12.85 -15.74 -38.25
C MET A 1 -12.61 -15.96 -36.77
N SER A 2 -11.36 -16.21 -36.37
CA SER A 2 -10.99 -16.28 -34.94
C SER A 2 -11.19 -14.90 -34.33
N ALA A 3 -11.92 -14.82 -33.21
CA ALA A 3 -11.95 -13.61 -32.41
C ALA A 3 -10.52 -13.23 -32.01
N PRO A 4 -10.14 -11.94 -32.07
CA PRO A 4 -8.82 -11.53 -31.59
C PRO A 4 -8.69 -11.98 -30.14
N ALA A 5 -7.49 -12.55 -29.80
CA ALA A 5 -7.19 -12.91 -28.43
C ALA A 5 -7.40 -11.66 -27.55
N PRO A 6 -8.03 -11.80 -26.36
CA PRO A 6 -8.21 -10.66 -25.47
C PRO A 6 -6.86 -10.01 -25.20
N GLU A 7 -6.74 -8.72 -25.49
CA GLU A 7 -5.55 -7.96 -25.20
C GLU A 7 -5.30 -8.02 -23.69
N CYS A 8 -4.11 -8.46 -23.29
CA CYS A 8 -3.66 -8.51 -21.91
C CYS A 8 -3.76 -7.09 -21.30
N GLN A 9 -4.71 -6.90 -20.40
CA GLN A 9 -4.97 -5.62 -19.77
C GLN A 9 -4.16 -5.48 -18.48
N VAL A 10 -3.90 -4.24 -18.06
CA VAL A 10 -3.18 -3.99 -16.80
C VAL A 10 -4.17 -3.61 -15.72
N ALA A 11 -4.17 -4.39 -14.62
CA ALA A 11 -4.97 -4.13 -13.43
C ALA A 11 -4.06 -3.80 -12.24
N VAL A 12 -4.21 -2.59 -11.69
CA VAL A 12 -3.38 -2.09 -10.59
C VAL A 12 -4.19 -2.09 -9.29
N PHE A 13 -3.65 -2.71 -8.27
CA PHE A 13 -4.26 -2.79 -6.93
C PHE A 13 -3.37 -2.12 -5.90
N ASP A 14 -3.96 -1.34 -5.01
CA ASP A 14 -3.33 -0.99 -3.74
C ASP A 14 -3.41 -2.18 -2.78
N LEU A 15 -2.60 -2.18 -1.72
CA LEU A 15 -2.56 -3.24 -0.73
C LEU A 15 -3.36 -2.89 0.52
N ASP A 16 -2.95 -1.79 1.18
CA ASP A 16 -3.46 -1.36 2.48
C ASP A 16 -4.85 -0.71 2.35
N GLY A 17 -5.86 -1.24 3.05
CA GLY A 17 -7.24 -0.78 2.91
C GLY A 17 -7.94 -1.26 1.63
N THR A 18 -7.23 -1.95 0.74
CA THR A 18 -7.74 -2.42 -0.55
C THR A 18 -7.82 -3.94 -0.63
N LEU A 19 -6.72 -4.67 -0.46
CA LEU A 19 -6.70 -6.13 -0.37
C LEU A 19 -6.82 -6.62 1.07
N LEU A 20 -6.19 -5.89 1.99
CA LEU A 20 -6.24 -6.14 3.43
C LEU A 20 -6.79 -4.93 4.17
N ARG A 21 -7.54 -5.17 5.26
CA ARG A 21 -8.06 -4.12 6.14
C ARG A 21 -6.93 -3.50 6.96
N GLY A 22 -6.90 -2.17 6.99
CA GLY A 22 -5.95 -1.39 7.77
C GLY A 22 -4.60 -1.21 7.09
N ASP A 23 -3.67 -0.60 7.81
CA ASP A 23 -2.31 -0.30 7.37
C ASP A 23 -1.37 -1.39 7.89
N CYS A 24 -0.95 -2.25 6.98
CA CYS A 24 -0.04 -3.37 7.22
C CYS A 24 1.32 -2.88 7.73
N SER A 25 1.85 -1.84 7.09
CA SER A 25 3.16 -1.27 7.44
C SER A 25 3.18 -0.65 8.83
N ALA A 26 2.16 0.14 9.18
CA ALA A 26 2.08 0.77 10.48
C ALA A 26 1.93 -0.26 11.61
N ARG A 27 1.12 -1.31 11.38
CA ARG A 27 0.95 -2.39 12.35
C ARG A 27 2.25 -3.18 12.54
N PHE A 28 2.94 -3.52 11.46
CA PHE A 28 4.21 -4.24 11.52
C PHE A 28 5.29 -3.43 12.26
N VAL A 29 5.46 -2.15 11.91
CA VAL A 29 6.41 -1.25 12.60
C VAL A 29 6.08 -1.14 14.08
N ARG A 30 4.80 -1.01 14.43
CA ARG A 30 4.35 -1.00 15.82
C ARG A 30 4.72 -2.30 16.54
N GLU A 31 4.50 -3.45 15.93
CA GLU A 31 4.85 -4.75 16.51
C GLU A 31 6.34 -4.88 16.73
N LEU A 32 7.18 -4.47 15.77
CA LEU A 32 8.63 -4.45 15.92
C LEU A 32 9.09 -3.57 17.08
N ILE A 33 8.46 -2.42 17.28
CA ILE A 33 8.80 -1.49 18.38
C ILE A 33 8.45 -2.12 19.73
N PHE A 34 7.25 -2.68 19.86
CA PHE A 34 6.79 -3.21 21.14
C PHE A 34 7.31 -4.62 21.46
N ARG A 35 7.91 -5.31 20.51
CA ARG A 35 8.55 -6.61 20.74
C ARG A 35 9.77 -6.49 21.66
N ASP A 36 10.53 -5.41 21.53
CA ASP A 36 11.74 -5.16 22.30
C ASP A 36 11.56 -3.93 23.19
N TRP A 37 11.65 -4.10 24.51
CA TRP A 37 11.45 -3.01 25.47
C TRP A 37 12.36 -1.78 25.24
N TYR A 38 13.60 -2.00 24.80
CA TYR A 38 14.55 -0.92 24.50
C TYR A 38 14.16 -0.09 23.28
N ARG A 39 13.49 -0.70 22.29
CA ARG A 39 12.93 0.01 21.12
C ARG A 39 11.74 0.88 21.55
N ALA A 40 10.86 0.31 22.36
CA ALA A 40 9.73 1.04 22.92
C ALA A 40 10.22 2.21 23.80
N ALA A 41 11.22 1.99 24.65
CA ALA A 41 11.86 3.04 25.46
C ALA A 41 12.49 4.13 24.59
N ALA A 42 13.20 3.77 23.52
CA ALA A 42 13.78 4.74 22.58
C ALA A 42 12.70 5.57 21.89
N VAL A 43 11.64 4.95 21.37
CA VAL A 43 10.52 5.68 20.75
C VAL A 43 9.85 6.61 21.76
N LEU A 44 9.66 6.16 23.01
CA LEU A 44 9.06 6.96 24.07
C LEU A 44 9.94 8.17 24.44
N ALA A 45 11.25 7.97 24.56
CA ALA A 45 12.20 9.04 24.84
C ALA A 45 12.20 10.13 23.75
N PHE A 46 12.05 9.74 22.48
CA PHE A 46 11.98 10.67 21.35
C PHE A 46 10.55 11.09 21.00
N ALA A 47 9.51 10.59 21.69
CA ALA A 47 8.12 10.86 21.39
C ALA A 47 7.74 12.35 21.30
N PRO A 48 8.22 13.26 22.17
CA PRO A 48 7.90 14.68 22.05
C PRO A 48 8.41 15.28 20.74
N VAL A 49 9.64 14.93 20.34
CA VAL A 49 10.27 15.40 19.10
C VAL A 49 9.58 14.77 17.88
N LEU A 50 9.43 13.45 17.88
CA LEU A 50 8.77 12.72 16.79
C LEU A 50 7.31 13.16 16.63
N GLY A 51 6.58 13.34 17.74
CA GLY A 51 5.21 13.81 17.74
C GLY A 51 5.10 15.20 17.11
N THR A 52 5.91 16.15 17.54
CA THR A 52 5.95 17.50 16.93
C THR A 52 6.27 17.44 15.44
N MET A 53 7.26 16.62 15.03
CA MET A 53 7.61 16.45 13.64
C MET A 53 6.49 15.82 12.80
N LEU A 54 5.65 14.95 13.37
CA LEU A 54 4.51 14.34 12.67
C LEU A 54 3.42 15.35 12.31
N PHE A 55 3.26 16.42 13.12
CA PHE A 55 2.31 17.51 12.83
C PHE A 55 2.82 18.50 11.79
N LEU A 56 4.15 18.57 11.58
CA LEU A 56 4.75 19.45 10.58
C LEU A 56 4.87 18.73 9.23
N PRO A 57 4.17 19.18 8.17
CA PRO A 57 4.17 18.49 6.86
C PRO A 57 5.57 18.23 6.29
N ILE A 58 6.48 19.19 6.47
CA ILE A 58 7.86 19.11 5.99
C ILE A 58 8.67 18.09 6.80
N ALA A 59 8.46 18.01 8.12
CA ALA A 59 9.22 17.17 9.04
C ALA A 59 8.66 15.75 9.16
N ARG A 60 7.38 15.55 8.83
CA ARG A 60 6.68 14.27 8.97
C ARG A 60 7.42 13.10 8.32
N ARG A 61 7.99 13.31 7.13
CA ARG A 61 8.79 12.30 6.42
C ARG A 61 10.01 11.83 7.22
N TYR A 62 10.67 12.76 7.91
CA TYR A 62 11.85 12.43 8.73
C TYR A 62 11.44 11.69 9.99
N ALA A 63 10.31 12.06 10.63
CA ALA A 63 9.77 11.35 11.77
C ALA A 63 9.41 9.90 11.41
N LEU A 64 8.71 9.67 10.31
CA LEU A 64 8.37 8.33 9.85
C LEU A 64 9.62 7.50 9.50
N THR A 65 10.63 8.13 8.89
CA THR A 65 11.91 7.48 8.60
C THR A 65 12.65 7.12 9.89
N ALA A 66 12.65 8.01 10.88
CA ALA A 66 13.27 7.76 12.19
C ALA A 66 12.56 6.63 12.95
N VAL A 67 11.23 6.60 12.95
CA VAL A 67 10.44 5.52 13.56
C VAL A 67 10.75 4.18 12.88
N LEU A 68 10.78 4.14 11.56
CA LEU A 68 11.14 2.93 10.82
C LEU A 68 12.57 2.49 11.12
N TRP A 69 13.51 3.44 11.21
CA TRP A 69 14.88 3.15 11.58
C TRP A 69 14.98 2.59 13.01
N LEU A 70 14.31 3.20 13.99
CA LEU A 70 14.26 2.69 15.36
C LEU A 70 13.66 1.28 15.43
N ALA A 71 12.63 1.01 14.63
CA ALA A 71 11.99 -0.31 14.56
C ALA A 71 12.91 -1.38 13.96
N THR A 72 13.79 -1.02 13.01
CA THR A 72 14.58 -1.98 12.23
C THR A 72 16.08 -1.96 12.57
N ALA A 73 16.56 -0.97 13.34
CA ALA A 73 17.97 -0.84 13.69
C ALA A 73 18.49 -2.09 14.38
N GLY A 74 19.65 -2.59 13.91
CA GLY A 74 20.30 -3.77 14.45
C GLY A 74 19.63 -5.11 14.10
N LEU A 75 18.56 -5.12 13.29
CA LEU A 75 17.98 -6.37 12.81
C LEU A 75 18.78 -6.91 11.62
N PRO A 76 19.35 -8.13 11.72
CA PRO A 76 19.89 -8.81 10.55
C PRO A 76 18.78 -9.12 9.52
N PRO A 77 19.09 -9.11 8.22
CA PRO A 77 18.10 -9.39 7.16
C PRO A 77 17.34 -10.69 7.35
N ALA A 78 18.04 -11.77 7.75
CA ALA A 78 17.39 -13.06 8.00
C ALA A 78 16.38 -12.98 9.15
N ARG A 79 16.72 -12.30 10.26
CA ARG A 79 15.79 -12.13 11.39
C ARG A 79 14.62 -11.24 11.01
N PHE A 80 14.87 -10.19 10.23
CA PHE A 80 13.81 -9.31 9.72
C PHE A 80 12.81 -10.11 8.87
N GLN A 81 13.29 -11.01 7.99
CA GLN A 81 12.42 -11.84 7.16
C GLN A 81 11.55 -12.79 8.01
N VAL A 82 12.12 -13.41 9.04
CA VAL A 82 11.36 -14.24 9.98
C VAL A 82 10.23 -13.44 10.64
N LEU A 83 10.51 -12.21 11.08
CA LEU A 83 9.52 -11.34 11.71
C LEU A 83 8.43 -10.90 10.71
N VAL A 84 8.78 -10.68 9.46
CA VAL A 84 7.81 -10.43 8.38
C VAL A 84 6.89 -11.62 8.19
N ASP A 85 7.44 -12.83 8.11
CA ASP A 85 6.64 -14.05 7.87
C ASP A 85 5.74 -14.36 9.08
N GLU A 86 6.22 -14.21 10.33
CA GLU A 86 5.43 -14.32 11.55
C GLU A 86 4.25 -13.34 11.58
N PHE A 87 4.53 -12.06 11.28
CA PHE A 87 3.51 -11.01 11.25
C PHE A 87 2.44 -11.28 10.19
N VAL A 88 2.87 -11.59 8.95
CA VAL A 88 1.96 -11.78 7.83
C VAL A 88 1.07 -13.00 8.04
N ALA A 89 1.56 -14.08 8.65
CA ALA A 89 0.76 -15.25 8.97
C ALA A 89 -0.47 -14.90 9.83
N GLY A 90 -0.33 -13.97 10.78
CA GLY A 90 -1.46 -13.48 11.59
C GLY A 90 -2.27 -12.38 10.89
N HIS A 91 -1.60 -11.44 10.23
CA HIS A 91 -2.25 -10.24 9.68
C HIS A 91 -3.03 -10.52 8.38
N ALA A 92 -2.55 -11.43 7.54
CA ALA A 92 -3.23 -11.81 6.29
C ALA A 92 -4.34 -12.86 6.49
N ALA A 93 -4.74 -13.14 7.75
CA ALA A 93 -5.86 -14.01 8.05
C ALA A 93 -7.17 -13.53 7.39
N GLU A 94 -8.09 -14.44 7.13
CA GLU A 94 -9.35 -14.17 6.42
C GLU A 94 -10.14 -12.97 7.00
N ALA A 95 -10.13 -12.80 8.31
CA ALA A 95 -10.80 -11.68 8.98
C ALA A 95 -10.33 -10.30 8.52
N ASN A 96 -9.08 -10.19 8.06
CA ASN A 96 -8.50 -8.95 7.56
C ASN A 96 -8.55 -8.81 6.03
N GLN A 97 -8.95 -9.85 5.31
CA GLN A 97 -9.06 -9.81 3.86
C GLN A 97 -10.30 -9.03 3.42
N ILE A 98 -10.23 -8.48 2.22
CA ILE A 98 -11.36 -7.83 1.54
C ILE A 98 -11.77 -8.73 0.36
N PRO A 99 -12.71 -9.68 0.57
CA PRO A 99 -12.99 -10.75 -0.38
C PRO A 99 -13.38 -10.23 -1.76
N VAL A 100 -14.25 -9.22 -1.84
CA VAL A 100 -14.75 -8.66 -3.11
C VAL A 100 -13.62 -8.15 -4.01
N VAL A 101 -12.53 -7.65 -3.44
CA VAL A 101 -11.36 -7.17 -4.21
C VAL A 101 -10.45 -8.32 -4.57
N LEU A 102 -10.24 -9.27 -3.65
CA LEU A 102 -9.46 -10.48 -3.91
C LEU A 102 -10.07 -11.32 -5.02
N ASP A 103 -11.40 -11.46 -5.06
CA ASP A 103 -12.09 -12.19 -6.12
C ASP A 103 -11.94 -11.51 -7.48
N ARG A 104 -11.99 -10.17 -7.52
CA ARG A 104 -11.70 -9.41 -8.75
C ARG A 104 -10.24 -9.57 -9.18
N LEU A 105 -9.30 -9.53 -8.24
CA LEU A 105 -7.88 -9.75 -8.54
C LEU A 105 -7.66 -11.15 -9.13
N ARG A 106 -8.27 -12.18 -8.53
CA ARG A 106 -8.21 -13.55 -9.07
C ARG A 106 -8.86 -13.67 -10.43
N ALA A 107 -9.97 -12.96 -10.68
CA ALA A 107 -10.60 -12.91 -11.99
C ALA A 107 -9.67 -12.30 -13.05
N HIS A 108 -8.95 -11.21 -12.74
CA HIS A 108 -7.94 -10.63 -13.63
C HIS A 108 -6.81 -11.62 -13.92
N LEU A 109 -6.30 -12.31 -12.88
CA LEU A 109 -5.28 -13.35 -13.08
C LEU A 109 -5.79 -14.48 -13.98
N GLY A 110 -7.05 -14.93 -13.77
CA GLY A 110 -7.70 -15.95 -14.57
C GLY A 110 -7.96 -15.54 -16.03
N ALA A 111 -8.15 -14.25 -16.27
CA ALA A 111 -8.30 -13.67 -17.61
C ALA A 111 -6.95 -13.48 -18.34
N GLY A 112 -5.82 -13.69 -17.64
CA GLY A 112 -4.49 -13.46 -18.21
C GLY A 112 -4.04 -12.01 -18.20
N ASP A 113 -4.71 -11.15 -17.42
CA ASP A 113 -4.33 -9.75 -17.26
C ASP A 113 -3.02 -9.61 -16.46
N ARG A 114 -2.25 -8.57 -16.76
CA ARG A 114 -1.08 -8.18 -15.97
C ARG A 114 -1.52 -7.52 -14.68
N VAL A 115 -1.41 -8.25 -13.56
CA VAL A 115 -1.79 -7.74 -12.24
C VAL A 115 -0.58 -7.13 -11.52
N VAL A 116 -0.75 -5.90 -11.06
CA VAL A 116 0.29 -5.11 -10.38
C VAL A 116 -0.21 -4.65 -9.02
N ILE A 117 0.56 -4.94 -7.97
CA ILE A 117 0.31 -4.41 -6.62
C ILE A 117 1.18 -3.17 -6.42
N ALA A 118 0.57 -1.98 -6.42
CA ALA A 118 1.27 -0.72 -6.23
C ALA A 118 1.01 -0.17 -4.82
N THR A 119 1.98 -0.35 -3.91
CA THR A 119 1.77 -0.06 -2.48
C THR A 119 2.86 0.81 -1.86
N GLY A 120 2.48 1.54 -0.79
CA GLY A 120 3.40 2.21 0.13
C GLY A 120 4.14 1.27 1.08
N CYS A 121 3.67 0.05 1.21
CA CYS A 121 4.26 -0.97 2.04
C CYS A 121 5.70 -1.31 1.63
N VAL A 122 6.51 -1.80 2.56
CA VAL A 122 7.89 -2.25 2.26
C VAL A 122 7.86 -3.57 1.48
N GLU A 123 8.75 -3.69 0.49
CA GLU A 123 8.78 -4.80 -0.47
C GLU A 123 8.74 -6.20 0.20
N PRO A 124 9.56 -6.51 1.25
CA PRO A 124 9.50 -7.81 1.89
C PRO A 124 8.13 -8.15 2.48
N LEU A 125 7.45 -7.13 3.07
CA LEU A 125 6.14 -7.29 3.68
C LEU A 125 5.06 -7.48 2.62
N ALA A 126 5.05 -6.63 1.58
CA ALA A 126 4.09 -6.73 0.47
C ALA A 126 4.20 -8.07 -0.27
N THR A 127 5.44 -8.52 -0.53
CA THR A 127 5.70 -9.82 -1.18
C THR A 127 5.24 -11.00 -0.31
N ALA A 128 5.49 -10.95 1.00
CA ALA A 128 5.03 -11.98 1.92
C ALA A 128 3.49 -12.04 1.98
N VAL A 129 2.81 -10.89 2.01
CA VAL A 129 1.33 -10.83 1.94
C VAL A 129 0.83 -11.47 0.66
N CYS A 130 1.37 -11.10 -0.51
CA CYS A 130 0.95 -11.70 -1.78
C CYS A 130 1.15 -13.22 -1.80
N ARG A 131 2.24 -13.71 -1.22
CA ARG A 131 2.53 -15.14 -1.10
C ARG A 131 1.49 -15.86 -0.24
N VAL A 132 1.18 -15.33 0.95
CA VAL A 132 0.20 -15.93 1.88
C VAL A 132 -1.22 -15.91 1.30
N LEU A 133 -1.57 -14.87 0.54
CA LEU A 133 -2.86 -14.77 -0.14
C LEU A 133 -2.95 -15.64 -1.41
N GLY A 134 -1.86 -16.33 -1.79
CA GLY A 134 -1.81 -17.16 -3.01
C GLY A 134 -1.91 -16.37 -4.31
N LEU A 135 -1.49 -15.10 -4.28
CA LEU A 135 -1.56 -14.20 -5.42
C LEU A 135 -0.27 -14.33 -6.26
N GLN A 136 -0.23 -15.28 -7.16
CA GLN A 136 0.89 -15.46 -8.10
C GLN A 136 0.36 -15.90 -9.46
N PRO A 137 0.91 -15.34 -10.58
CA PRO A 137 1.97 -14.33 -10.62
C PRO A 137 1.42 -12.90 -10.50
N VAL A 138 1.97 -12.10 -9.58
CA VAL A 138 1.70 -10.66 -9.49
C VAL A 138 3.01 -9.88 -9.44
N GLU A 139 3.01 -8.70 -10.04
CA GLU A 139 4.13 -7.76 -9.95
C GLU A 139 3.93 -6.84 -8.73
N VAL A 140 4.94 -6.74 -7.87
CA VAL A 140 4.87 -5.92 -6.65
C VAL A 140 5.74 -4.68 -6.80
N LEU A 141 5.12 -3.51 -6.85
CA LEU A 141 5.76 -2.20 -6.86
C LEU A 141 5.65 -1.57 -5.46
N ALA A 142 6.60 -1.88 -4.61
CA ALA A 142 6.62 -1.54 -3.20
C ALA A 142 7.81 -0.67 -2.81
N ALA A 143 7.87 -0.21 -1.56
CA ALA A 143 8.98 0.56 -1.04
C ALA A 143 10.17 -0.36 -0.72
N ARG A 144 11.36 -0.05 -1.24
CA ARG A 144 12.56 -0.85 -1.00
C ARG A 144 13.24 -0.44 0.28
N LEU A 145 13.64 -1.43 1.09
CA LEU A 145 14.52 -1.25 2.23
C LEU A 145 15.97 -1.40 1.82
N ARG A 146 16.85 -0.62 2.48
CA ARG A 146 18.30 -0.83 2.36
C ARG A 146 18.68 -1.98 3.27
N GLN A 147 19.30 -3.01 2.69
CA GLN A 147 19.83 -4.14 3.44
C GLN A 147 21.35 -4.07 3.41
N GLY A 148 21.97 -4.07 4.59
CA GLY A 148 23.39 -4.31 4.78
C GLY A 148 23.62 -5.70 5.36
N ARG A 149 24.88 -6.16 5.45
CA ARG A 149 25.19 -7.49 6.01
C ARG A 149 24.54 -7.75 7.38
N ASN A 150 24.44 -6.71 8.22
CA ASN A 150 24.01 -6.82 9.61
C ASN A 150 22.88 -5.86 9.96
N PHE A 151 22.22 -5.24 9.01
CA PHE A 151 21.10 -4.33 9.30
C PHE A 151 20.10 -4.23 8.18
N VAL A 152 18.86 -3.92 8.56
CA VAL A 152 17.77 -3.49 7.68
C VAL A 152 17.41 -2.05 8.06
N GLY A 153 17.19 -1.21 7.09
CA GLY A 153 16.81 0.18 7.35
C GLY A 153 16.25 0.89 6.12
N PRO A 154 15.78 2.13 6.27
CA PRO A 154 15.23 2.90 5.16
C PRO A 154 16.30 3.19 4.10
N SER A 155 15.98 2.91 2.84
CA SER A 155 16.82 3.30 1.71
C SER A 155 16.44 4.69 1.21
N ARG A 156 17.32 5.29 0.35
CA ARG A 156 16.94 6.50 -0.39
C ARG A 156 15.73 6.27 -1.30
N ALA A 157 15.49 5.03 -1.75
CA ALA A 157 14.31 4.64 -2.51
C ALA A 157 13.08 4.45 -1.61
N CYS A 158 13.24 4.33 -0.29
CA CYS A 158 12.17 4.42 0.69
C CYS A 158 11.56 5.83 0.80
N ARG A 159 11.83 6.70 -0.19
CA ARG A 159 11.21 8.02 -0.33
C ARG A 159 9.68 7.97 -0.45
N MET A 160 9.10 6.80 -0.63
CA MET A 160 7.64 6.70 -0.62
C MET A 160 7.07 6.88 0.79
N TRP A 161 7.79 6.46 1.82
CA TRP A 161 7.51 6.85 3.22
C TRP A 161 8.01 8.27 3.53
N SER A 162 9.05 8.72 2.83
CA SER A 162 9.60 10.06 2.94
C SER A 162 9.05 11.06 1.90
N ALA A 163 8.37 10.59 0.89
CA ALA A 163 7.69 11.42 -0.12
C ALA A 163 6.23 11.69 0.22
N LEU A 164 5.88 11.68 1.50
CA LEU A 164 4.75 12.50 1.95
C LEU A 164 5.14 13.94 1.66
N PRO A 165 4.41 14.64 0.79
CA PRO A 165 4.86 15.90 0.25
C PRO A 165 4.91 16.95 1.34
N ALA A 166 6.01 17.59 1.44
CA ALA A 166 6.15 18.83 2.16
C ALA A 166 5.37 20.00 1.51
N ALA A 167 4.85 19.80 0.31
CA ALA A 167 4.28 20.93 -0.44
C ALA A 167 3.01 20.66 -1.25
N THR A 168 2.54 19.43 -1.40
CA THR A 168 1.48 19.14 -2.39
C THR A 168 0.33 18.23 -1.92
N GLY A 169 0.04 18.14 -0.61
CA GLY A 169 -1.16 17.43 -0.13
C GLY A 169 -1.21 15.94 -0.46
N PRO A 170 -2.35 15.27 -0.32
CA PRO A 170 -2.50 13.81 -0.48
C PRO A 170 -2.17 13.25 -1.88
N ALA A 171 -2.08 14.13 -2.89
CA ALA A 171 -1.87 13.74 -4.28
C ALA A 171 -0.49 13.11 -4.60
N SER A 172 0.53 13.33 -3.77
CA SER A 172 1.89 12.85 -4.06
C SER A 172 2.12 11.36 -3.79
N TYR A 173 1.28 10.72 -3.03
CA TYR A 173 1.31 9.25 -2.85
C TYR A 173 0.97 8.56 -4.17
N GLY A 174 -0.14 8.92 -4.77
CA GLY A 174 -0.56 8.38 -6.05
C GLY A 174 0.38 8.76 -7.21
N ILE A 175 0.99 9.96 -7.20
CA ILE A 175 1.99 10.36 -8.20
C ILE A 175 3.21 9.43 -8.17
N GLU A 176 3.69 9.03 -6.98
CA GLU A 176 4.82 8.11 -6.89
C GLU A 176 4.46 6.71 -7.37
N LYS A 177 3.23 6.23 -7.11
CA LYS A 177 2.73 4.98 -7.68
C LYS A 177 2.72 5.03 -9.21
N VAL A 178 2.18 6.10 -9.79
CA VAL A 178 2.16 6.32 -11.24
C VAL A 178 3.58 6.34 -11.83
N ARG A 179 4.52 7.04 -11.21
CA ARG A 179 5.93 7.05 -11.64
C ARG A 179 6.56 5.66 -11.65
N ARG A 180 6.24 4.84 -10.63
CA ARG A 180 6.75 3.46 -10.54
C ARG A 180 6.15 2.56 -11.60
N LEU A 181 4.85 2.72 -11.91
CA LEU A 181 4.22 2.03 -13.03
C LEU A 181 4.93 2.36 -14.34
N THR A 182 5.16 3.64 -14.61
CA THR A 182 5.88 4.08 -15.82
C THR A 182 7.33 3.55 -15.84
N ALA A 183 8.03 3.59 -14.70
CA ALA A 183 9.41 3.05 -14.58
C ALA A 183 9.47 1.52 -14.75
N ALA A 184 8.39 0.81 -14.47
CA ALA A 184 8.22 -0.64 -14.74
C ALA A 184 7.78 -0.93 -16.18
N GLY A 185 7.76 0.08 -17.06
CA GLY A 185 7.38 -0.08 -18.47
C GLY A 185 5.88 -0.24 -18.71
N ILE A 186 5.05 0.18 -17.74
CA ILE A 186 3.59 0.13 -17.87
C ILE A 186 3.11 1.40 -18.56
N THR A 187 2.43 1.20 -19.69
CA THR A 187 1.82 2.29 -20.46
C THR A 187 0.56 2.80 -19.76
N LEU A 188 0.36 4.10 -19.75
CA LEU A 188 -0.81 4.76 -19.22
C LEU A 188 -1.75 5.22 -20.36
N PRO A 189 -3.09 5.25 -20.13
CA PRO A 189 -3.77 4.82 -18.91
C PRO A 189 -3.77 3.31 -18.76
N VAL A 190 -3.74 2.80 -17.51
CA VAL A 190 -3.98 1.38 -17.22
C VAL A 190 -5.47 1.05 -17.37
N ALA A 191 -5.82 -0.21 -17.61
CA ALA A 191 -7.22 -0.58 -17.76
C ALA A 191 -7.99 -0.44 -16.43
N TYR A 192 -7.43 -0.93 -15.32
CA TYR A 192 -8.12 -0.97 -14.03
C TYR A 192 -7.25 -0.45 -12.90
N ALA A 193 -7.85 0.34 -11.98
CA ALA A 193 -7.20 0.73 -10.72
C ALA A 193 -8.16 0.54 -9.54
N TYR A 194 -7.64 -0.05 -8.47
CA TYR A 194 -8.35 -0.36 -7.22
C TYR A 194 -7.62 0.28 -6.04
N THR A 195 -8.31 1.13 -5.27
CA THR A 195 -7.75 1.79 -4.07
C THR A 195 -8.85 2.16 -3.08
N ASP A 196 -8.52 2.32 -1.81
CA ASP A 196 -9.42 2.87 -0.78
C ASP A 196 -9.21 4.36 -0.54
N SER A 197 -8.13 4.94 -1.08
CA SER A 197 -7.60 6.23 -0.63
C SER A 197 -7.74 7.38 -1.64
N VAL A 198 -8.12 8.56 -1.13
CA VAL A 198 -8.04 9.82 -1.90
C VAL A 198 -6.58 10.17 -2.26
N ALA A 199 -5.61 9.71 -1.48
CA ALA A 199 -4.19 9.94 -1.75
C ALA A 199 -3.74 9.31 -3.08
N ASP A 200 -4.47 8.29 -3.55
CA ASP A 200 -4.23 7.59 -4.82
C ASP A 200 -5.04 8.18 -5.99
N LEU A 201 -5.58 9.39 -5.83
CA LEU A 201 -6.28 10.07 -6.92
C LEU A 201 -5.48 10.10 -8.24
N PRO A 202 -4.16 10.38 -8.26
CA PRO A 202 -3.38 10.29 -9.49
C PRO A 202 -3.38 8.90 -10.14
N LEU A 203 -3.41 7.83 -9.35
CA LEU A 203 -3.53 6.47 -9.86
C LEU A 203 -4.92 6.23 -10.49
N LEU A 204 -5.98 6.68 -9.83
CA LEU A 204 -7.34 6.60 -10.39
C LEU A 204 -7.46 7.38 -11.70
N LEU A 205 -6.88 8.58 -11.77
CA LEU A 205 -6.88 9.40 -12.99
C LEU A 205 -6.08 8.77 -14.13
N ALA A 206 -5.09 7.95 -13.82
CA ALA A 206 -4.28 7.20 -14.77
C ALA A 206 -4.92 5.85 -15.16
N ALA A 207 -6.20 5.62 -14.85
CA ALA A 207 -6.91 4.38 -15.16
C ALA A 207 -8.21 4.67 -15.92
N THR A 208 -8.59 3.72 -16.80
CA THR A 208 -9.87 3.75 -17.52
C THR A 208 -11.02 3.37 -16.60
N HIS A 209 -10.91 2.22 -15.93
CA HIS A 209 -11.90 1.74 -14.96
C HIS A 209 -11.40 1.97 -13.53
N ARG A 210 -12.18 2.71 -12.74
CA ARG A 210 -11.79 3.25 -11.43
C ARG A 210 -12.63 2.65 -10.33
N PHE A 211 -12.01 1.94 -9.40
CA PHE A 211 -12.69 1.29 -8.29
C PHE A 211 -12.19 1.82 -6.96
N VAL A 212 -13.16 2.19 -6.10
CA VAL A 212 -12.87 2.69 -4.75
C VAL A 212 -13.45 1.71 -3.75
N VAL A 213 -12.59 1.19 -2.88
CA VAL A 213 -12.92 0.13 -1.93
C VAL A 213 -13.40 0.73 -0.62
N ASP A 214 -14.54 0.26 -0.11
CA ASP A 214 -15.16 0.67 1.15
C ASP A 214 -15.10 2.19 1.44
N PRO A 215 -15.43 3.06 0.46
CA PRO A 215 -15.33 4.49 0.71
C PRO A 215 -16.43 4.95 1.67
N ALA A 216 -16.05 5.74 2.69
CA ALA A 216 -17.02 6.54 3.41
C ALA A 216 -17.73 7.52 2.44
N PRO A 217 -19.03 7.88 2.65
CA PRO A 217 -19.80 8.70 1.72
C PRO A 217 -19.14 10.02 1.36
N ARG A 218 -18.58 10.71 2.35
CA ARG A 218 -17.85 11.97 2.14
C ARG A 218 -16.60 11.76 1.28
N ARG A 219 -15.90 10.63 1.47
CA ARG A 219 -14.71 10.26 0.69
C ARG A 219 -15.10 9.96 -0.76
N LEU A 220 -16.14 9.15 -0.98
CA LEU A 220 -16.63 8.83 -2.31
C LEU A 220 -17.07 10.08 -3.08
N ARG A 221 -17.82 10.98 -2.41
CA ARG A 221 -18.23 12.25 -3.02
C ARG A 221 -17.00 13.08 -3.44
N ARG A 222 -16.00 13.19 -2.58
CA ARG A 222 -14.76 13.91 -2.89
C ARG A 222 -14.01 13.29 -4.06
N ILE A 223 -13.90 11.95 -4.10
CA ILE A 223 -13.24 11.24 -5.21
C ILE A 223 -14.01 11.49 -6.52
N ARG A 224 -15.34 11.38 -6.52
CA ARG A 224 -16.16 11.60 -7.72
C ARG A 224 -16.08 13.03 -8.24
N VAL A 225 -15.97 14.01 -7.36
CA VAL A 225 -15.75 15.42 -7.77
C VAL A 225 -14.39 15.59 -8.46
N LEU A 226 -13.35 14.88 -8.01
CA LEU A 226 -11.98 15.05 -8.49
C LEU A 226 -11.61 14.11 -9.65
N ALA A 227 -12.15 12.89 -9.65
CA ALA A 227 -11.82 11.85 -10.64
C ALA A 227 -12.98 11.57 -11.65
N GLY A 228 -14.11 12.26 -11.51
CA GLY A 228 -15.29 12.05 -12.35
C GLY A 228 -16.31 11.08 -11.75
N PRO A 229 -17.56 11.07 -12.31
CA PRO A 229 -18.66 10.26 -11.82
C PRO A 229 -18.45 8.76 -12.01
N ASP A 230 -17.59 8.35 -12.94
CA ASP A 230 -17.38 6.96 -13.36
C ASP A 230 -16.57 6.12 -12.36
N CYS A 231 -16.39 6.63 -11.13
CA CYS A 231 -15.77 5.87 -10.03
C CYS A 231 -16.78 4.90 -9.41
N THR A 232 -16.54 3.60 -9.57
CA THR A 232 -17.35 2.53 -8.99
C THR A 232 -16.93 2.26 -7.55
N ALA A 233 -17.88 2.31 -6.61
CA ALA A 233 -17.62 1.92 -5.23
C ALA A 233 -17.77 0.41 -5.06
N LEU A 234 -16.78 -0.25 -4.49
CA LEU A 234 -16.83 -1.65 -4.08
C LEU A 234 -17.02 -1.72 -2.56
N ARG A 235 -18.00 -2.48 -2.10
CA ARG A 235 -18.27 -2.67 -0.67
C ARG A 235 -17.94 -4.09 -0.25
N SER A 236 -17.16 -4.23 0.81
CA SER A 236 -16.76 -5.55 1.34
C SER A 236 -17.89 -6.26 2.08
N ARG A 237 -18.93 -5.51 2.52
CA ARG A 237 -20.15 -6.05 3.12
C ARG A 237 -21.35 -5.62 2.31
N PRO A 238 -22.07 -6.57 1.67
CA PRO A 238 -23.38 -6.26 1.06
C PRO A 238 -24.36 -5.96 2.19
N GLY A 239 -24.96 -4.76 2.20
CA GLY A 239 -26.05 -4.41 3.10
C GLY A 239 -25.81 -3.30 4.12
N GLU A 240 -24.61 -2.74 4.25
CA GLU A 240 -24.41 -1.50 4.98
C GLU A 240 -24.67 -0.29 4.08
N ASP A 241 -25.91 -0.17 3.60
CA ASP A 241 -26.38 1.09 3.06
C ASP A 241 -26.46 2.08 4.24
N LEU A 242 -25.58 3.06 4.18
CA LEU A 242 -25.58 4.16 5.11
C LEU A 242 -26.97 4.79 5.13
N ARG A 243 -27.67 4.55 6.23
CA ARG A 243 -28.73 5.46 6.62
C ARG A 243 -28.10 6.85 6.70
N VAL A 244 -28.56 7.71 5.84
CA VAL A 244 -28.27 9.15 5.77
C VAL A 244 -28.65 9.81 7.08
#